data_a0f6222f76c29fe9601fb25c90c43d68
#
_entry.id   a0f6222f76c29fe9601fb25c90c43d68
#
_cell.length_a   1.000
_cell.length_b   1.000
_cell.length_c   1.000
_cell.angle_alpha   90.00
_cell.angle_beta   90.00
_cell.angle_gamma   90.00
#
_symmetry.space_group_name_H-M   'P 1'
#
loop_
_entity.id
_entity.type
_entity.pdbx_description
1 polymer ?
#
loop_
_entity_poly.entity_id
_entity_poly.type
_entity_poly.pdbx_seq_one_letter_code
_entity_poly.pdbx_strand_id
1 'polypeptide(L)'
;ISIPMKDGKPLPLDENQKLLICFGAGSEMQIVAGYADDIVKEGIRRCWKIRRVSEQRQFFRRVDERLRAAIPITYSQPTWQPREDGSIPTAEGMTLDISAGGLACYLNDGMAVGETIEMNLPSIGVSREGQAICGVVAVICWTREAPKGSPFRRVAGVQFRFADNEERQQMQDYVLNIKKRYKL
;
A
#
# COMPACT_ATOMS: atom_id res chain seq x y z
N ILE A 1 14.78 -21.02 -4.39
CA ILE A 1 14.28 -19.87 -3.63
C ILE A 1 14.54 -20.06 -2.14
N SER A 2 14.74 -18.97 -1.41
CA SER A 2 14.86 -19.03 0.05
C SER A 2 13.62 -19.67 0.67
N ILE A 3 13.81 -20.40 1.77
CA ILE A 3 12.67 -20.98 2.50
C ILE A 3 11.80 -19.84 3.02
N PRO A 4 10.50 -19.77 2.64
CA PRO A 4 9.61 -18.76 3.14
C PRO A 4 9.42 -18.92 4.66
N MET A 5 9.33 -17.80 5.37
CA MET A 5 9.18 -17.75 6.81
C MET A 5 7.82 -17.17 7.18
N LYS A 6 7.16 -17.74 8.17
CA LYS A 6 5.97 -17.18 8.81
C LYS A 6 6.20 -17.15 10.32
N ASP A 7 6.05 -15.97 10.93
CA ASP A 7 6.26 -15.73 12.37
C ASP A 7 7.63 -16.23 12.86
N GLY A 8 8.69 -16.01 12.05
CA GLY A 8 10.05 -16.45 12.35
C GLY A 8 10.32 -17.96 12.19
N LYS A 9 9.33 -18.73 11.75
CA LYS A 9 9.46 -20.17 11.51
C LYS A 9 9.45 -20.49 10.01
N PRO A 10 10.24 -21.48 9.53
CA PRO A 10 10.15 -21.96 8.16
C PRO A 10 8.73 -22.42 7.84
N LEU A 11 8.18 -21.95 6.72
CA LEU A 11 6.94 -22.51 6.19
C LEU A 11 7.27 -23.90 5.63
N PRO A 12 6.65 -24.98 6.13
CA PRO A 12 6.79 -26.29 5.53
C PRO A 12 6.16 -26.25 4.13
N LEU A 13 6.90 -26.73 3.15
CA LEU A 13 6.35 -27.05 1.83
C LEU A 13 6.44 -28.56 1.70
N ASP A 14 5.39 -29.18 1.21
CA ASP A 14 5.40 -30.59 0.89
C ASP A 14 6.13 -30.82 -0.43
N GLU A 15 6.86 -31.91 -0.53
CA GLU A 15 7.47 -32.34 -1.79
C GLU A 15 6.39 -32.50 -2.86
N ASN A 16 6.68 -32.00 -4.06
CA ASN A 16 5.72 -31.88 -5.16
C ASN A 16 4.52 -30.94 -4.92
N GLN A 17 4.54 -30.11 -3.89
CA GLN A 17 3.53 -29.07 -3.72
C GLN A 17 3.58 -28.08 -4.90
N LYS A 18 2.42 -27.84 -5.51
CA LYS A 18 2.29 -26.85 -6.59
C LYS A 18 2.38 -25.45 -6.03
N LEU A 19 3.27 -24.65 -6.58
CA LEU A 19 3.56 -23.29 -6.16
C LEU A 19 3.35 -22.32 -7.30
N LEU A 20 2.88 -21.13 -6.94
CA LEU A 20 2.86 -19.96 -7.80
C LEU A 20 3.88 -18.97 -7.24
N ILE A 21 4.97 -18.76 -7.95
CA ILE A 21 6.09 -17.96 -7.49
C ILE A 21 6.03 -16.61 -8.19
N CYS A 22 5.89 -15.55 -7.38
CA CYS A 22 5.90 -14.18 -7.85
C CYS A 22 7.23 -13.53 -7.42
N PHE A 23 7.96 -12.95 -8.35
CA PHE A 23 9.21 -12.23 -8.09
C PHE A 23 9.34 -11.01 -8.99
N GLY A 24 10.14 -10.05 -8.58
CA GLY A 24 10.34 -8.80 -9.30
C GLY A 24 10.52 -7.62 -8.37
N ALA A 25 10.66 -6.44 -8.94
CA ALA A 25 10.83 -5.19 -8.22
C ALA A 25 9.83 -4.13 -8.72
N GLY A 26 9.37 -3.28 -7.81
CA GLY A 26 8.46 -2.18 -8.15
C GLY A 26 7.09 -2.65 -8.63
N SER A 27 6.67 -2.15 -9.79
CA SER A 27 5.40 -2.51 -10.44
C SER A 27 5.52 -3.73 -11.35
N GLU A 28 6.73 -4.06 -11.79
CA GLU A 28 6.97 -5.20 -12.67
C GLU A 28 7.17 -6.46 -11.86
N MET A 29 6.31 -7.41 -12.07
CA MET A 29 6.33 -8.70 -11.42
C MET A 29 6.34 -9.81 -12.47
N GLN A 30 7.00 -10.88 -12.14
CA GLN A 30 7.03 -12.09 -12.95
C GLN A 30 6.41 -13.21 -12.15
N ILE A 31 5.69 -14.09 -12.83
CA ILE A 31 5.03 -15.22 -12.23
C ILE A 31 5.44 -16.51 -12.95
N VAL A 32 5.73 -17.50 -12.17
CA VAL A 32 6.11 -18.83 -12.64
C VAL A 32 5.38 -19.86 -11.80
N ALA A 33 4.79 -20.87 -12.45
CA ALA A 33 4.32 -22.06 -11.76
C ALA A 33 5.41 -23.13 -11.70
N GLY A 34 5.50 -23.80 -10.56
CA GLY A 34 6.45 -24.86 -10.33
C GLY A 34 6.02 -25.80 -9.23
N TYR A 35 6.80 -26.85 -9.01
CA TYR A 35 6.64 -27.76 -7.88
C TYR A 35 7.84 -27.65 -6.97
N ALA A 36 7.62 -27.69 -5.66
CA ALA A 36 8.69 -27.89 -4.69
C ALA A 36 9.32 -29.26 -4.93
N ASP A 37 10.61 -29.29 -5.18
CA ASP A 37 11.35 -30.52 -5.56
C ASP A 37 12.16 -31.04 -4.37
N ASP A 38 13.11 -30.24 -3.91
CA ASP A 38 14.03 -30.65 -2.84
C ASP A 38 14.57 -29.42 -2.09
N ILE A 39 15.13 -29.66 -0.91
CA ILE A 39 15.85 -28.63 -0.14
C ILE A 39 17.35 -28.76 -0.44
N VAL A 40 17.90 -27.73 -1.05
CA VAL A 40 19.33 -27.63 -1.35
C VAL A 40 20.01 -26.62 -0.42
N LYS A 41 21.29 -26.83 -0.18
CA LYS A 41 22.12 -25.92 0.61
C LYS A 41 22.98 -25.07 -0.32
N GLU A 42 22.78 -23.75 -0.27
CA GLU A 42 23.59 -22.76 -0.98
C GLU A 42 24.38 -21.93 0.03
N GLY A 43 25.64 -22.25 0.20
CA GLY A 43 26.49 -21.67 1.26
C GLY A 43 25.92 -21.98 2.65
N ILE A 44 25.57 -20.93 3.41
CA ILE A 44 24.96 -21.04 4.74
C ILE A 44 23.42 -21.13 4.71
N ARG A 45 22.80 -20.98 3.54
CA ARG A 45 21.34 -20.92 3.40
C ARG A 45 20.78 -22.24 2.94
N ARG A 46 19.60 -22.58 3.48
CA ARG A 46 18.74 -23.63 2.93
C ARG A 46 17.75 -23.02 1.96
N CYS A 47 17.64 -23.59 0.78
CA CYS A 47 16.76 -23.11 -0.29
C CYS A 47 15.92 -24.25 -0.84
N TRP A 48 14.68 -23.97 -1.20
CA TRP A 48 13.88 -24.90 -1.99
C TRP A 48 14.32 -24.87 -3.45
N LYS A 49 14.63 -26.01 -4.01
CA LYS A 49 14.74 -26.22 -5.44
C LYS A 49 13.34 -26.32 -6.03
N ILE A 50 13.07 -25.51 -7.03
CA ILE A 50 11.76 -25.50 -7.69
C ILE A 50 11.88 -26.00 -9.11
N ARG A 51 11.14 -27.05 -9.42
CA ARG A 51 11.00 -27.55 -10.79
C ARG A 51 9.93 -26.74 -11.50
N ARG A 52 10.36 -25.85 -12.37
CA ARG A 52 9.48 -24.99 -13.16
C ARG A 52 8.67 -25.81 -14.16
N VAL A 53 7.36 -25.51 -14.28
CA VAL A 53 6.44 -26.19 -15.20
C VAL A 53 5.65 -25.25 -16.10
N SER A 54 5.81 -23.93 -15.96
CA SER A 54 5.19 -22.97 -16.84
C SER A 54 6.21 -22.00 -17.42
N GLU A 55 5.86 -21.37 -18.53
CA GLU A 55 6.56 -20.20 -18.99
C GLU A 55 6.47 -19.08 -17.97
N GLN A 56 7.51 -18.27 -17.92
CA GLN A 56 7.53 -17.05 -17.11
C GLN A 56 6.63 -16.02 -17.76
N ARG A 57 5.69 -15.50 -16.99
CA ARG A 57 4.79 -14.44 -17.45
C ARG A 57 5.06 -13.17 -16.67
N GLN A 58 5.19 -12.07 -17.40
CA GLN A 58 5.27 -10.74 -16.81
C GLN A 58 3.86 -10.24 -16.55
N PHE A 59 3.66 -9.61 -15.39
CA PHE A 59 2.44 -8.88 -15.10
C PHE A 59 2.76 -7.63 -14.29
N PHE A 60 1.94 -6.61 -14.48
CA PHE A 60 2.06 -5.39 -13.71
C PHE A 60 1.18 -5.53 -12.46
N ARG A 61 1.82 -5.54 -11.30
CA ARG A 61 1.11 -5.61 -10.01
C ARG A 61 0.31 -4.35 -9.74
N ARG A 62 0.72 -3.22 -10.34
CA ARG A 62 0.13 -1.91 -10.08
C ARG A 62 -0.32 -1.30 -11.39
N VAL A 63 -1.54 -0.82 -11.40
CA VAL A 63 -2.10 -0.05 -12.51
C VAL A 63 -1.58 1.39 -12.45
N ASP A 64 -1.43 1.93 -11.22
CA ASP A 64 -1.05 3.31 -11.00
C ASP A 64 0.41 3.43 -10.51
N GLU A 65 1.14 4.40 -11.04
CA GLU A 65 2.46 4.79 -10.54
C GLU A 65 2.34 5.34 -9.13
N ARG A 66 3.30 5.01 -8.26
CA ARG A 66 3.38 5.54 -6.90
C ARG A 66 4.48 6.57 -6.79
N LEU A 67 4.11 7.74 -6.31
CA LEU A 67 5.05 8.84 -6.06
C LEU A 67 5.39 8.88 -4.58
N ARG A 68 6.66 8.91 -4.25
CA ARG A 68 7.11 9.15 -2.86
C ARG A 68 6.94 10.62 -2.55
N ALA A 69 6.00 10.94 -1.67
CA ALA A 69 5.73 12.31 -1.25
C ALA A 69 5.26 12.32 0.20
N ALA A 70 5.89 13.16 1.03
CA ALA A 70 5.48 13.42 2.40
C ALA A 70 4.48 14.58 2.40
N ILE A 71 3.20 14.28 2.42
CA ILE A 71 2.10 15.24 2.38
C ILE A 71 1.33 15.10 3.68
N PRO A 72 1.13 16.18 4.47
CA PRO A 72 0.27 16.13 5.64
C PRO A 72 -1.17 15.84 5.20
N ILE A 73 -1.84 14.96 5.90
CA ILE A 73 -3.23 14.57 5.66
C ILE A 73 -4.01 14.67 6.96
N THR A 74 -5.31 14.85 6.86
CA THR A 74 -6.21 14.59 7.97
C THR A 74 -7.14 13.44 7.62
N TYR A 75 -7.58 12.69 8.63
CA TYR A 75 -8.48 11.57 8.45
C TYR A 75 -9.45 11.46 9.62
N SER A 76 -10.56 10.80 9.37
CA SER A 76 -11.58 10.43 10.38
C SER A 76 -12.06 9.00 10.13
N GLN A 77 -12.67 8.41 11.16
CA GLN A 77 -13.39 7.14 11.02
C GLN A 77 -14.89 7.39 11.16
N PRO A 78 -15.74 6.73 10.36
CA PRO A 78 -17.19 6.82 10.51
C PRO A 78 -17.71 6.36 11.87
N THR A 79 -16.92 5.54 12.58
CA THR A 79 -17.24 5.03 13.93
C THR A 79 -16.88 6.00 15.05
N TRP A 80 -16.16 7.07 14.76
CA TRP A 80 -15.84 8.07 15.80
C TRP A 80 -17.09 8.85 16.19
N GLN A 81 -17.25 9.05 17.50
CA GLN A 81 -18.39 9.78 18.02
C GLN A 81 -18.27 11.27 17.64
N PRO A 82 -19.35 11.87 17.14
CA PRO A 82 -19.38 13.31 16.91
C PRO A 82 -19.10 14.09 18.21
N ARG A 83 -18.47 15.23 18.07
CA ARG A 83 -18.30 16.21 19.16
C ARG A 83 -19.65 16.85 19.50
N GLU A 84 -19.68 17.64 20.57
CA GLU A 84 -20.89 18.40 21.00
C GLU A 84 -21.42 19.35 19.92
N ASP A 85 -20.54 19.87 19.06
CA ASP A 85 -20.89 20.72 17.92
C ASP A 85 -21.34 19.96 16.67
N GLY A 86 -21.44 18.64 16.76
CA GLY A 86 -21.83 17.74 15.66
C GLY A 86 -20.68 17.41 14.68
N SER A 87 -19.49 17.97 14.85
CA SER A 87 -18.35 17.66 14.00
C SER A 87 -17.76 16.28 14.32
N ILE A 88 -17.32 15.56 13.29
CA ILE A 88 -16.57 14.30 13.46
C ILE A 88 -15.11 14.66 13.78
N PRO A 89 -14.51 14.09 14.84
CA PRO A 89 -13.11 14.28 15.13
C PRO A 89 -12.22 13.93 13.93
N THR A 90 -11.14 14.66 13.74
CA THR A 90 -10.12 14.32 12.75
C THR A 90 -8.78 14.10 13.44
N ALA A 91 -7.97 13.21 12.88
CA ALA A 91 -6.60 12.99 13.28
C ALA A 91 -5.65 13.36 12.14
N GLU A 92 -4.39 13.64 12.48
CA GLU A 92 -3.35 14.00 11.53
C GLU A 92 -2.54 12.77 11.14
N GLY A 93 -2.11 12.74 9.88
CA GLY A 93 -1.23 11.75 9.29
C GLY A 93 -0.26 12.36 8.29
N MET A 94 0.62 11.51 7.76
CA MET A 94 1.61 11.91 6.76
C MET A 94 1.74 10.82 5.70
N THR A 95 1.67 11.17 4.41
CA THR A 95 1.88 10.18 3.35
C THR A 95 3.35 9.75 3.26
N LEU A 96 3.57 8.51 2.83
CA LEU A 96 4.86 7.93 2.44
C LEU A 96 4.97 7.83 0.92
N ASP A 97 3.91 7.35 0.32
CA ASP A 97 3.72 7.32 -1.13
C ASP A 97 2.24 7.51 -1.46
N ILE A 98 1.96 7.98 -2.66
CA ILE A 98 0.60 8.19 -3.17
C ILE A 98 0.52 7.79 -4.65
N SER A 99 -0.62 7.25 -5.04
CA SER A 99 -1.03 6.96 -6.42
C SER A 99 -2.49 7.30 -6.61
N ALA A 100 -2.99 7.25 -7.84
CA ALA A 100 -4.40 7.46 -8.11
C ALA A 100 -5.33 6.43 -7.45
N GLY A 101 -4.83 5.22 -7.15
CA GLY A 101 -5.63 4.15 -6.53
C GLY A 101 -5.51 4.06 -5.01
N GLY A 102 -4.61 4.79 -4.36
CA GLY A 102 -4.38 4.72 -2.92
C GLY A 102 -3.05 5.29 -2.49
N LEU A 103 -2.77 5.19 -1.19
CA LEU A 103 -1.52 5.70 -0.62
C LEU A 103 -1.02 4.82 0.53
N ALA A 104 0.24 5.00 0.90
CA ALA A 104 0.77 4.57 2.18
C ALA A 104 0.98 5.79 3.07
N CYS A 105 0.61 5.71 4.34
CA CYS A 105 0.71 6.84 5.27
C CYS A 105 1.03 6.40 6.69
N TYR A 106 1.56 7.35 7.45
CA TYR A 106 1.64 7.29 8.89
C TYR A 106 0.31 7.72 9.50
N LEU A 107 -0.13 7.02 10.54
CA LEU A 107 -1.35 7.26 11.31
C LEU A 107 -1.07 7.17 12.81
N ASN A 108 -1.88 7.83 13.62
CA ASN A 108 -1.75 7.81 15.09
C ASN A 108 -2.62 6.74 15.75
N ASP A 109 -3.70 6.34 15.09
CA ASP A 109 -4.69 5.43 15.67
C ASP A 109 -4.49 3.99 15.24
N GLY A 110 -4.91 3.06 16.09
CA GLY A 110 -4.87 1.65 15.84
C GLY A 110 -6.04 1.18 14.98
N MET A 111 -5.90 1.31 13.67
CA MET A 111 -6.92 0.86 12.72
C MET A 111 -6.65 -0.56 12.26
N ALA A 112 -7.72 -1.34 12.07
CA ALA A 112 -7.65 -2.71 11.58
C ALA A 112 -7.74 -2.75 10.03
N VAL A 113 -7.21 -3.82 9.47
CA VAL A 113 -7.37 -4.11 8.03
C VAL A 113 -8.85 -4.33 7.72
N GLY A 114 -9.34 -3.72 6.65
CA GLY A 114 -10.74 -3.73 6.23
C GLY A 114 -11.56 -2.55 6.76
N GLU A 115 -11.08 -1.79 7.73
CA GLU A 115 -11.77 -0.58 8.19
C GLU A 115 -11.74 0.52 7.13
N THR A 116 -12.81 1.31 7.14
CA THR A 116 -12.98 2.47 6.26
C THR A 116 -12.61 3.74 7.00
N ILE A 117 -11.91 4.62 6.30
CA ILE A 117 -11.58 5.98 6.77
C ILE A 117 -11.97 7.00 5.71
N GLU A 118 -12.25 8.20 6.13
CA GLU A 118 -12.41 9.36 5.27
C GLU A 118 -11.17 10.24 5.40
N MET A 119 -10.60 10.66 4.27
CA MET A 119 -9.33 11.36 4.23
C MET A 119 -9.48 12.70 3.51
N ASN A 120 -8.74 13.70 4.01
CA ASN A 120 -8.59 14.98 3.33
C ASN A 120 -7.13 15.17 2.93
N LEU A 121 -6.93 15.48 1.66
CA LEU A 121 -5.65 15.78 1.06
C LEU A 121 -5.56 17.30 0.82
N PRO A 122 -4.51 17.97 1.29
CA PRO A 122 -4.41 19.44 1.18
C PRO A 122 -4.22 19.88 -0.27
N SER A 123 -4.50 21.13 -0.55
CA SER A 123 -4.17 21.75 -1.82
C SER A 123 -2.67 21.70 -2.10
N ILE A 124 -2.30 21.28 -3.30
CA ILE A 124 -0.91 21.21 -3.76
C ILE A 124 -0.73 22.18 -4.91
N GLY A 125 -0.20 23.36 -4.63
CA GLY A 125 0.09 24.33 -5.67
C GLY A 125 0.14 25.76 -5.17
N VAL A 126 0.75 26.63 -5.98
CA VAL A 126 0.81 28.10 -5.75
C VAL A 126 -0.34 28.80 -6.47
N SER A 127 -1.02 28.12 -7.38
CA SER A 127 -2.16 28.58 -8.16
C SER A 127 -3.46 27.88 -7.77
N ARG A 128 -4.60 28.48 -8.07
CA ARG A 128 -5.95 27.95 -7.82
C ARG A 128 -6.21 26.56 -8.46
N GLU A 129 -5.31 26.05 -9.27
CA GLU A 129 -5.42 24.76 -9.95
C GLU A 129 -5.08 23.54 -9.05
N GLY A 130 -4.45 23.77 -7.88
CA GLY A 130 -4.16 22.70 -6.94
C GLY A 130 -5.27 22.56 -5.91
N GLN A 131 -6.43 22.05 -6.30
CA GLN A 131 -7.58 21.87 -5.42
C GLN A 131 -7.29 20.84 -4.32
N ALA A 132 -7.67 21.14 -3.08
CA ALA A 132 -7.71 20.14 -2.01
C ALA A 132 -8.76 19.08 -2.34
N ILE A 133 -8.48 17.84 -2.01
CA ILE A 133 -9.46 16.76 -2.14
C ILE A 133 -9.94 16.41 -0.73
N CYS A 134 -11.22 16.61 -0.49
CA CYS A 134 -11.87 16.36 0.79
C CYS A 134 -12.80 15.16 0.71
N GLY A 135 -12.93 14.43 1.81
CA GLY A 135 -13.92 13.36 1.93
C GLY A 135 -13.59 12.08 1.13
N VAL A 136 -12.31 11.86 0.79
CA VAL A 136 -11.93 10.64 0.07
C VAL A 136 -12.13 9.42 0.96
N VAL A 137 -13.04 8.55 0.57
CA VAL A 137 -13.26 7.28 1.24
C VAL A 137 -12.14 6.31 0.90
N ALA A 138 -11.54 5.70 1.91
CA ALA A 138 -10.46 4.74 1.74
C ALA A 138 -10.62 3.53 2.68
N VAL A 139 -10.14 2.38 2.23
CA VAL A 139 -10.14 1.13 3.01
C VAL A 139 -8.71 0.76 3.38
N ILE A 140 -8.48 0.44 4.63
CA ILE A 140 -7.20 -0.05 5.14
C ILE A 140 -6.90 -1.43 4.55
N CYS A 141 -5.87 -1.55 3.73
CA CYS A 141 -5.46 -2.81 3.12
C CYS A 141 -4.44 -3.58 3.96
N TRP A 142 -3.59 -2.86 4.65
CA TRP A 142 -2.58 -3.43 5.57
C TRP A 142 -2.14 -2.38 6.59
N THR A 143 -1.68 -2.85 7.74
CA THR A 143 -1.06 -2.00 8.78
C THR A 143 0.20 -2.65 9.32
N ARG A 144 1.10 -1.82 9.82
CA ARG A 144 2.27 -2.25 10.60
C ARG A 144 2.65 -1.17 11.61
N GLU A 145 3.44 -1.51 12.58
CA GLU A 145 4.01 -0.52 13.51
C GLU A 145 4.91 0.47 12.79
N ALA A 146 4.85 1.74 13.18
CA ALA A 146 5.76 2.74 12.70
C ALA A 146 7.19 2.48 13.22
N PRO A 147 8.24 2.91 12.52
CA PRO A 147 9.61 2.79 13.00
C PRO A 147 9.79 3.44 14.38
N LYS A 148 10.67 2.88 15.20
CA LYS A 148 11.04 3.48 16.49
C LYS A 148 11.53 4.91 16.30
N GLY A 149 11.02 5.83 17.13
CA GLY A 149 11.32 7.26 17.03
C GLY A 149 10.41 8.05 16.07
N SER A 150 9.49 7.40 15.37
CA SER A 150 8.44 8.08 14.62
C SER A 150 7.47 8.79 15.57
N PRO A 151 6.99 10.01 15.24
CA PRO A 151 5.90 10.66 15.98
C PRO A 151 4.55 9.94 15.79
N PHE A 152 4.45 9.06 14.82
CA PHE A 152 3.27 8.27 14.52
C PHE A 152 3.39 6.85 15.05
N ARG A 153 2.25 6.19 15.32
CA ARG A 153 2.21 4.84 15.88
C ARG A 153 2.17 3.74 14.81
N ARG A 154 1.53 4.02 13.68
CA ARG A 154 1.27 3.05 12.62
C ARG A 154 1.69 3.55 11.25
N VAL A 155 1.97 2.60 10.37
CA VAL A 155 2.00 2.81 8.92
C VAL A 155 0.89 1.96 8.33
N ALA A 156 0.07 2.55 7.50
CA ALA A 156 -1.03 1.88 6.81
C ALA A 156 -0.90 2.05 5.30
N GLY A 157 -1.31 1.03 4.55
CA GLY A 157 -1.61 1.17 3.13
C GLY A 157 -3.11 1.18 2.94
N VAL A 158 -3.60 2.17 2.22
CA VAL A 158 -5.03 2.34 1.97
C VAL A 158 -5.33 2.32 0.48
N GLN A 159 -6.51 1.84 0.13
CA GLN A 159 -7.07 1.87 -1.22
C GLN A 159 -8.24 2.84 -1.25
N PHE A 160 -8.23 3.78 -2.18
CA PHE A 160 -9.34 4.70 -2.39
C PHE A 160 -10.56 3.98 -2.95
N ARG A 161 -11.75 4.44 -2.53
CA ARG A 161 -13.05 4.03 -3.05
C ARG A 161 -13.70 5.26 -3.66
N PHE A 162 -13.86 5.24 -4.96
CA PHE A 162 -14.48 6.31 -5.72
C PHE A 162 -15.94 5.99 -5.96
N ALA A 163 -16.81 6.97 -5.80
CA ALA A 163 -18.22 6.86 -6.12
C ALA A 163 -18.42 6.79 -7.64
N ASP A 164 -17.59 7.51 -8.41
CA ASP A 164 -17.68 7.60 -9.85
C ASP A 164 -16.29 7.81 -10.53
N ASN A 165 -16.31 7.99 -11.83
CA ASN A 165 -15.12 8.24 -12.62
C ASN A 165 -14.58 9.67 -12.46
N GLU A 166 -15.42 10.62 -12.07
CA GLU A 166 -15.00 12.01 -11.88
C GLU A 166 -14.10 12.15 -10.65
N GLU A 167 -14.48 11.55 -9.51
CA GLU A 167 -13.64 11.48 -8.32
C GLU A 167 -12.28 10.82 -8.62
N ARG A 168 -12.30 9.74 -9.40
CA ARG A 168 -11.08 9.07 -9.83
C ARG A 168 -10.19 9.97 -10.69
N GLN A 169 -10.79 10.71 -11.61
CA GLN A 169 -10.07 11.66 -12.46
C GLN A 169 -9.46 12.80 -11.63
N GLN A 170 -10.20 13.36 -10.69
CA GLN A 170 -9.72 14.39 -9.76
C GLN A 170 -8.48 13.89 -8.98
N MET A 171 -8.50 12.64 -8.53
CA MET A 171 -7.35 12.05 -7.85
C MET A 171 -6.16 11.86 -8.79
N GLN A 172 -6.38 11.45 -10.04
CA GLN A 172 -5.31 11.37 -11.05
C GLN A 172 -4.66 12.73 -11.30
N ASP A 173 -5.45 13.77 -11.45
CA ASP A 173 -4.98 15.14 -11.66
C ASP A 173 -4.22 15.66 -10.43
N TYR A 174 -4.69 15.33 -9.22
CA TYR A 174 -4.00 15.64 -7.98
C TYR A 174 -2.61 14.99 -7.93
N VAL A 175 -2.51 13.71 -8.22
CA VAL A 175 -1.23 12.96 -8.25
C VAL A 175 -0.30 13.53 -9.33
N LEU A 176 -0.83 13.89 -10.50
CA LEU A 176 -0.06 14.54 -11.56
C LEU A 176 0.50 15.90 -11.12
N ASN A 177 -0.27 16.68 -10.37
CA ASN A 177 0.19 17.94 -9.80
C ASN A 177 1.30 17.76 -8.75
N ILE A 178 1.22 16.70 -7.93
CA ILE A 178 2.33 16.30 -7.04
C ILE A 178 3.58 16.05 -7.87
N LYS A 179 3.48 15.22 -8.91
CA LYS A 179 4.61 14.86 -9.79
C LYS A 179 5.28 16.11 -10.38
N LYS A 180 4.49 17.03 -10.91
CA LYS A 180 4.97 18.30 -11.46
C LYS A 180 5.68 19.17 -10.41
N ARG A 181 5.09 19.30 -9.21
CA ARG A 181 5.62 20.15 -8.14
C ARG A 181 6.95 19.66 -7.58
N TYR A 182 7.04 18.36 -7.34
CA TYR A 182 8.24 17.75 -6.72
C TYR A 182 9.25 17.29 -7.75
N LYS A 183 9.02 17.49 -9.07
CA LYS A 183 9.89 17.05 -10.17
C LYS A 183 10.27 15.57 -10.07
N LEU A 184 9.29 14.75 -9.69
CA LEU A 184 9.42 13.30 -9.51
C LEU A 184 9.29 12.56 -10.85
#